data_ea9db5eda7e20bcda3c07d026ad1bc28
#
_entry.id   ea9db5eda7e20bcda3c07d026ad1bc28
#
_cell.length_a   1.000
_cell.length_b   1.000
_cell.length_c   1.000
_cell.angle_alpha   90.00
_cell.angle_beta   90.00
_cell.angle_gamma   90.00
#
_symmetry.space_group_name_H-M   'P 1'
#
loop_
_entity.id
_entity.type
_entity.pdbx_description
1 polymer ?
#
loop_
_entity_poly.entity_id
_entity_poly.type
_entity_poly.pdbx_seq_one_letter_code
_entity_poly.pdbx_strand_id
1 'polypeptide(L)'
;ASEECGFVRLSDRCATGSSLMPQKKNPDVPELVRGKCGRVFGHLQGLLTMIKGLPLAYNKDFQEDKEALFDLVRTTSDCLEAMAILMEEGVEFRPERLERAVASDFSNATDVADYLVARGVPFREAYQLVGAVVKRCLQDGVLLLDLSLEQWKSFHPVFEADLFEALAPRQVVAARVSEGGTGFVRVEEQLKRWESRLA
;
A
#
# COMPACT_ATOMS: atom_id res chain seq x y z
N ALA A 1 6.43 10.19 -4.47
CA ALA A 1 7.57 10.89 -5.12
C ALA A 1 7.86 12.25 -4.48
N SER A 2 7.13 12.66 -3.42
CA SER A 2 7.44 13.90 -2.70
C SER A 2 8.83 13.82 -2.05
N GLU A 3 9.48 14.97 -1.85
CA GLU A 3 10.80 15.04 -1.21
C GLU A 3 10.74 14.50 0.24
N GLU A 4 9.65 14.74 0.94
CA GLU A 4 9.40 14.28 2.31
C GLU A 4 9.43 12.74 2.41
N CYS A 5 8.68 12.02 1.57
CA CYS A 5 8.68 10.56 1.55
C CYS A 5 9.85 10.01 0.73
N GLY A 6 9.98 10.43 -0.52
CA GLY A 6 11.05 10.03 -1.43
C GLY A 6 11.10 8.51 -1.72
N PHE A 7 9.99 7.80 -1.60
CA PHE A 7 9.90 6.34 -1.76
C PHE A 7 10.06 5.88 -3.21
N VAL A 8 9.64 6.75 -4.14
CA VAL A 8 9.77 6.51 -5.57
C VAL A 8 10.36 7.75 -6.25
N ARG A 9 11.07 7.51 -7.34
CA ARG A 9 11.52 8.54 -8.26
C ARG A 9 10.84 8.35 -9.60
N LEU A 10 10.41 9.44 -10.21
CA LEU A 10 9.83 9.39 -11.54
C LEU A 10 10.88 9.74 -12.59
N SER A 11 10.87 8.98 -13.71
CA SER A 11 11.68 9.29 -14.88
C SER A 11 11.19 10.59 -15.54
N ASP A 12 12.09 11.27 -16.27
CA ASP A 12 11.71 12.47 -17.01
C ASP A 12 10.69 12.21 -18.13
N ARG A 13 10.63 10.98 -18.61
CA ARG A 13 9.67 10.53 -19.63
C ARG A 13 8.24 10.45 -19.10
N CYS A 14 8.07 10.16 -17.81
CA CYS A 14 6.77 9.93 -17.18
C CYS A 14 6.38 11.02 -16.17
N ALA A 15 7.08 12.16 -16.20
CA ALA A 15 6.83 13.30 -15.34
C ALA A 15 6.84 14.57 -16.18
N THR A 16 6.04 15.56 -15.82
CA THR A 16 6.13 16.89 -16.42
C THR A 16 6.86 17.86 -15.49
N GLY A 17 7.58 18.78 -16.10
CA GLY A 17 8.26 19.87 -15.38
C GLY A 17 7.28 20.99 -15.02
N SER A 18 7.84 22.03 -14.41
CA SER A 18 7.17 23.29 -14.16
C SER A 18 7.84 24.40 -14.97
N SER A 19 7.07 25.28 -15.56
CA SER A 19 7.60 26.48 -16.24
C SER A 19 8.27 27.47 -15.27
N LEU A 20 7.94 27.37 -13.97
CA LEU A 20 8.43 28.27 -12.92
C LEU A 20 9.56 27.66 -12.08
N MET A 21 9.51 26.35 -11.84
CA MET A 21 10.43 25.63 -10.95
C MET A 21 11.14 24.50 -11.71
N PRO A 22 12.38 24.70 -12.17
CA PRO A 22 13.08 23.72 -13.01
C PRO A 22 13.31 22.36 -12.37
N GLN A 23 13.36 22.30 -11.04
CA GLN A 23 13.54 21.06 -10.26
C GLN A 23 12.25 20.27 -10.03
N LYS A 24 11.06 20.88 -10.29
CA LYS A 24 9.79 20.24 -10.01
C LYS A 24 9.45 19.20 -11.07
N LYS A 25 9.12 18.01 -10.62
CA LYS A 25 8.55 16.90 -11.41
C LYS A 25 7.17 16.58 -10.90
N ASN A 26 6.19 16.61 -11.78
CA ASN A 26 4.80 16.31 -11.44
C ASN A 26 4.45 14.89 -11.88
N PRO A 27 3.76 14.11 -11.04
CA PRO A 27 3.31 12.76 -11.37
C PRO A 27 2.00 12.79 -12.16
N ASP A 28 1.98 13.44 -13.34
CA ASP A 28 0.76 13.73 -14.09
C ASP A 28 0.01 12.46 -14.51
N VAL A 29 0.73 11.40 -14.91
CA VAL A 29 0.09 10.15 -15.35
C VAL A 29 -0.81 9.57 -14.26
N PRO A 30 -0.33 9.28 -13.04
CA PRO A 30 -1.20 8.75 -11.99
C PRO A 30 -2.26 9.77 -11.52
N GLU A 31 -1.98 11.07 -11.57
CA GLU A 31 -2.96 12.10 -11.23
C GLU A 31 -4.12 12.12 -12.22
N LEU A 32 -3.82 12.10 -13.53
CA LEU A 32 -4.83 12.06 -14.58
C LEU A 32 -5.62 10.75 -14.58
N VAL A 33 -4.98 9.61 -14.37
CA VAL A 33 -5.66 8.31 -14.23
C VAL A 33 -6.64 8.35 -13.05
N ARG A 34 -6.21 8.85 -11.89
CA ARG A 34 -7.08 9.04 -10.73
C ARG A 34 -8.28 9.95 -11.04
N GLY A 35 -8.06 11.03 -11.77
CA GLY A 35 -9.13 11.92 -12.21
C GLY A 35 -10.10 11.24 -13.20
N LYS A 36 -9.57 10.47 -14.15
CA LYS A 36 -10.36 9.72 -15.15
C LYS A 36 -11.22 8.61 -14.54
N CYS A 37 -10.87 8.07 -13.39
CA CYS A 37 -11.72 7.12 -12.65
C CYS A 37 -13.12 7.70 -12.39
N GLY A 38 -13.22 8.99 -12.06
CA GLY A 38 -14.51 9.65 -11.86
C GLY A 38 -15.39 9.63 -13.13
N ARG A 39 -14.78 9.83 -14.31
CA ARG A 39 -15.48 9.73 -15.60
C ARG A 39 -15.98 8.31 -15.87
N VAL A 40 -15.14 7.30 -15.64
CA VAL A 40 -15.48 5.88 -15.83
C VAL A 40 -16.62 5.46 -14.89
N PHE A 41 -16.54 5.82 -13.61
CA PHE A 41 -17.60 5.54 -12.64
C PHE A 41 -18.90 6.28 -12.97
N GLY A 42 -18.81 7.51 -13.46
CA GLY A 42 -19.98 8.26 -13.92
C GLY A 42 -20.71 7.56 -15.08
N HIS A 43 -19.98 7.05 -16.06
CA HIS A 43 -20.55 6.27 -17.15
C HIS A 43 -21.17 4.96 -16.66
N LEU A 44 -20.50 4.21 -15.80
CA LEU A 44 -21.05 2.99 -15.22
C LEU A 44 -22.34 3.27 -14.46
N GLN A 45 -22.36 4.30 -13.61
CA GLN A 45 -23.55 4.70 -12.87
C GLN A 45 -24.69 5.12 -13.78
N GLY A 46 -24.39 5.86 -14.86
CA GLY A 46 -25.36 6.25 -15.89
C GLY A 46 -26.00 5.04 -16.58
N LEU A 47 -25.18 4.08 -17.00
CA LEU A 47 -25.65 2.83 -17.62
C LEU A 47 -26.50 2.01 -16.67
N LEU A 48 -26.09 1.83 -15.42
CA LEU A 48 -26.89 1.12 -14.40
C LEU A 48 -28.22 1.83 -14.12
N THR A 49 -28.24 3.15 -14.12
CA THR A 49 -29.46 3.94 -13.95
C THR A 49 -30.39 3.81 -15.15
N MET A 50 -29.85 3.81 -16.37
CA MET A 50 -30.61 3.63 -17.61
C MET A 50 -31.36 2.30 -17.63
N ILE A 51 -30.70 1.20 -17.27
CA ILE A 51 -31.32 -0.14 -17.27
C ILE A 51 -32.26 -0.40 -16.10
N LYS A 52 -32.25 0.46 -15.08
CA LYS A 52 -33.08 0.28 -13.89
C LYS A 52 -34.57 0.38 -14.26
N GLY A 53 -35.32 -0.69 -13.96
CA GLY A 53 -36.79 -0.73 -14.14
C GLY A 53 -37.25 -0.95 -15.57
N LEU A 54 -36.36 -1.28 -16.50
CA LEU A 54 -36.75 -1.66 -17.86
C LEU A 54 -37.45 -3.00 -17.87
N PRO A 55 -38.54 -3.17 -18.66
CA PRO A 55 -39.18 -4.45 -18.83
C PRO A 55 -38.30 -5.43 -19.63
N LEU A 56 -38.66 -6.71 -19.62
CA LEU A 56 -38.01 -7.72 -20.45
C LEU A 56 -38.13 -7.38 -21.95
N ALA A 57 -37.16 -7.77 -22.70
CA ALA A 57 -36.91 -7.50 -24.11
C ALA A 57 -36.26 -6.15 -24.41
N TYR A 58 -35.99 -5.90 -25.69
CA TYR A 58 -35.30 -4.69 -26.12
C TYR A 58 -36.21 -3.45 -26.03
N ASN A 59 -35.71 -2.41 -25.39
CA ASN A 59 -36.31 -1.10 -25.32
C ASN A 59 -35.38 -0.05 -25.97
N LYS A 60 -35.94 1.02 -26.55
CA LYS A 60 -35.15 2.07 -27.21
C LYS A 60 -34.23 2.83 -26.27
N ASP A 61 -34.47 2.78 -24.97
CA ASP A 61 -33.54 3.28 -23.93
C ASP A 61 -32.11 2.76 -24.13
N PHE A 62 -31.98 1.52 -24.61
CA PHE A 62 -30.66 0.93 -24.94
C PHE A 62 -29.94 1.62 -26.12
N GLN A 63 -30.53 2.60 -26.80
CA GLN A 63 -29.79 3.41 -27.75
C GLN A 63 -28.82 4.40 -27.08
N GLU A 64 -29.08 4.75 -25.81
CA GLU A 64 -28.21 5.64 -25.02
C GLU A 64 -27.00 4.94 -24.38
N ASP A 65 -26.87 3.61 -24.54
CA ASP A 65 -25.76 2.86 -23.93
C ASP A 65 -24.42 3.05 -24.65
N LYS A 66 -24.44 3.29 -25.96
CA LYS A 66 -23.26 3.21 -26.85
C LYS A 66 -22.21 4.26 -26.52
N GLU A 67 -22.60 5.52 -26.37
CA GLU A 67 -21.65 6.61 -26.13
C GLU A 67 -20.92 6.42 -24.79
N ALA A 68 -21.70 6.15 -23.73
CA ALA A 68 -21.15 5.91 -22.41
C ALA A 68 -20.23 4.68 -22.38
N LEU A 69 -20.68 3.57 -23.00
CA LEU A 69 -19.90 2.32 -23.03
C LEU A 69 -18.59 2.50 -23.81
N PHE A 70 -18.64 3.08 -25.01
CA PHE A 70 -17.45 3.24 -25.85
C PHE A 70 -16.44 4.19 -25.22
N ASP A 71 -16.91 5.28 -24.61
CA ASP A 71 -16.03 6.20 -23.90
C ASP A 71 -15.41 5.56 -22.65
N LEU A 72 -16.19 4.79 -21.90
CA LEU A 72 -15.72 4.03 -20.74
C LEU A 72 -14.61 3.05 -21.14
N VAL A 73 -14.85 2.24 -22.16
CA VAL A 73 -13.87 1.24 -22.63
C VAL A 73 -12.59 1.93 -23.10
N ARG A 74 -12.70 2.95 -23.97
CA ARG A 74 -11.56 3.70 -24.47
C ARG A 74 -10.77 4.34 -23.33
N THR A 75 -11.45 5.09 -22.46
CA THR A 75 -10.80 5.77 -21.33
C THR A 75 -10.09 4.79 -20.40
N THR A 76 -10.70 3.63 -20.13
CA THR A 76 -10.09 2.61 -19.30
C THR A 76 -8.86 2.00 -19.97
N SER A 77 -8.96 1.66 -21.26
CA SER A 77 -7.84 1.11 -22.03
C SER A 77 -6.66 2.08 -22.08
N ASP A 78 -6.90 3.35 -22.39
CA ASP A 78 -5.87 4.40 -22.42
C ASP A 78 -5.19 4.55 -21.02
N CYS A 79 -5.98 4.49 -19.94
CA CYS A 79 -5.45 4.56 -18.58
C CYS A 79 -4.56 3.34 -18.23
N LEU A 80 -4.98 2.14 -18.62
CA LEU A 80 -4.21 0.92 -18.39
C LEU A 80 -2.90 0.94 -19.18
N GLU A 81 -2.93 1.35 -20.43
CA GLU A 81 -1.73 1.49 -21.25
C GLU A 81 -0.75 2.51 -20.67
N ALA A 82 -1.25 3.70 -20.30
CA ALA A 82 -0.43 4.74 -19.67
C ALA A 82 0.18 4.27 -18.34
N MET A 83 -0.57 3.51 -17.53
CA MET A 83 -0.05 2.94 -16.27
C MET A 83 0.97 1.82 -16.53
N ALA A 84 0.79 1.01 -17.56
CA ALA A 84 1.78 -0.02 -17.93
C ALA A 84 3.12 0.64 -18.29
N ILE A 85 3.11 1.65 -19.15
CA ILE A 85 4.32 2.42 -19.51
C ILE A 85 4.95 3.06 -18.26
N LEU A 86 4.13 3.65 -17.38
CA LEU A 86 4.62 4.25 -16.14
C LEU A 86 5.34 3.22 -15.25
N MET A 87 4.78 2.02 -15.12
CA MET A 87 5.38 0.96 -14.29
C MET A 87 6.65 0.38 -14.91
N GLU A 88 6.70 0.27 -16.24
CA GLU A 88 7.84 -0.29 -16.96
C GLU A 88 9.03 0.69 -17.02
N GLU A 89 8.77 1.97 -17.28
CA GLU A 89 9.81 2.94 -17.61
C GLU A 89 9.85 4.17 -16.69
N GLY A 90 8.81 4.37 -15.90
CA GLY A 90 8.56 5.64 -15.20
C GLY A 90 8.78 5.62 -13.71
N VAL A 91 8.77 4.47 -13.06
CA VAL A 91 8.88 4.38 -11.59
C VAL A 91 10.14 3.63 -11.17
N GLU A 92 11.00 4.32 -10.46
CA GLU A 92 12.14 3.75 -9.76
C GLU A 92 11.82 3.71 -8.26
N PHE A 93 11.75 2.52 -7.69
CA PHE A 93 11.61 2.35 -6.24
C PHE A 93 12.95 2.63 -5.55
N ARG A 94 12.89 3.23 -4.36
CA ARG A 94 14.05 3.54 -3.53
C ARG A 94 14.03 2.71 -2.24
N PRO A 95 14.48 1.45 -2.28
CA PRO A 95 14.39 0.51 -1.15
C PRO A 95 15.00 1.05 0.14
N GLU A 96 16.14 1.74 0.04
CA GLU A 96 16.83 2.31 1.22
C GLU A 96 16.00 3.40 1.94
N ARG A 97 15.20 4.17 1.17
CA ARG A 97 14.29 5.18 1.77
C ARG A 97 13.08 4.52 2.41
N LEU A 98 12.54 3.48 1.77
CA LEU A 98 11.45 2.68 2.31
C LEU A 98 11.88 1.99 3.61
N GLU A 99 13.05 1.35 3.61
CA GLU A 99 13.58 0.65 4.79
C GLU A 99 13.85 1.62 5.96
N ARG A 100 14.43 2.79 5.68
CA ARG A 100 14.62 3.84 6.69
C ARG A 100 13.30 4.35 7.28
N ALA A 101 12.27 4.53 6.46
CA ALA A 101 10.98 5.03 6.93
C ALA A 101 10.36 4.09 7.98
N VAL A 102 10.37 2.78 7.71
CA VAL A 102 9.81 1.79 8.65
C VAL A 102 10.72 1.50 9.86
N ALA A 103 12.00 1.85 9.77
CA ALA A 103 12.94 1.70 10.89
C ALA A 103 12.90 2.89 11.87
N SER A 104 12.28 4.01 11.48
CA SER A 104 12.29 5.27 12.23
C SER A 104 10.96 5.64 12.90
N ASP A 105 10.04 4.68 13.02
CA ASP A 105 8.73 4.90 13.63
C ASP A 105 8.31 3.73 14.54
N PHE A 106 7.05 3.75 14.98
CA PHE A 106 6.45 2.71 15.82
C PHE A 106 5.54 1.75 14.99
N SER A 107 5.75 1.61 13.69
CA SER A 107 4.93 0.75 12.82
C SER A 107 4.99 -0.73 13.23
N ASN A 108 6.09 -1.14 13.85
CA ASN A 108 6.31 -2.49 14.39
C ASN A 108 5.73 -2.71 15.82
N ALA A 109 5.03 -1.73 16.39
CA ALA A 109 4.44 -1.89 17.73
C ALA A 109 3.38 -3.01 17.78
N THR A 110 2.63 -3.22 16.70
CA THR A 110 1.68 -4.33 16.59
C THR A 110 2.37 -5.69 16.62
N ASP A 111 3.58 -5.78 16.09
CA ASP A 111 4.38 -7.02 16.09
C ASP A 111 4.86 -7.37 17.49
N VAL A 112 5.07 -6.38 18.36
CA VAL A 112 5.31 -6.63 19.79
C VAL A 112 4.08 -7.26 20.44
N ALA A 113 2.87 -6.81 20.11
CA ALA A 113 1.65 -7.42 20.63
C ALA A 113 1.48 -8.86 20.13
N ASP A 114 1.74 -9.11 18.85
CA ASP A 114 1.70 -10.45 18.26
C ASP A 114 2.76 -11.37 18.90
N TYR A 115 3.96 -10.86 19.18
CA TYR A 115 5.01 -11.57 19.89
C TYR A 115 4.56 -12.01 21.29
N LEU A 116 3.90 -11.14 22.05
CA LEU A 116 3.36 -11.44 23.36
C LEU A 116 2.25 -12.49 23.29
N VAL A 117 1.32 -12.33 22.34
CA VAL A 117 0.20 -13.27 22.13
C VAL A 117 0.71 -14.66 21.76
N ALA A 118 1.70 -14.77 20.90
CA ALA A 118 2.31 -16.03 20.52
C ALA A 118 2.96 -16.75 21.72
N ARG A 119 3.27 -16.03 22.80
CA ARG A 119 3.82 -16.56 24.06
C ARG A 119 2.77 -16.73 25.17
N GLY A 120 1.49 -16.65 24.81
CA GLY A 120 0.37 -16.94 25.70
C GLY A 120 -0.15 -15.74 26.50
N VAL A 121 0.33 -14.52 26.25
CA VAL A 121 -0.23 -13.32 26.87
C VAL A 121 -1.57 -12.99 26.18
N PRO A 122 -2.69 -12.79 26.92
CA PRO A 122 -3.96 -12.42 26.31
C PRO A 122 -3.84 -11.13 25.49
N PHE A 123 -4.46 -11.08 24.31
CA PHE A 123 -4.35 -9.94 23.38
C PHE A 123 -4.62 -8.59 24.06
N ARG A 124 -5.66 -8.51 24.90
CA ARG A 124 -6.01 -7.26 25.59
C ARG A 124 -4.92 -6.76 26.52
N GLU A 125 -4.25 -7.69 27.21
CA GLU A 125 -3.11 -7.40 28.07
C GLU A 125 -1.88 -7.01 27.25
N ALA A 126 -1.58 -7.76 26.18
CA ALA A 126 -0.52 -7.46 25.24
C ALA A 126 -0.67 -6.04 24.66
N TYR A 127 -1.88 -5.67 24.24
CA TYR A 127 -2.17 -4.34 23.71
C TYR A 127 -1.89 -3.23 24.73
N GLN A 128 -2.33 -3.39 25.98
CA GLN A 128 -2.10 -2.41 27.04
C GLN A 128 -0.60 -2.29 27.38
N LEU A 129 0.09 -3.40 27.39
CA LEU A 129 1.54 -3.48 27.63
C LEU A 129 2.32 -2.72 26.54
N VAL A 130 2.02 -3.00 25.27
CA VAL A 130 2.64 -2.32 24.14
C VAL A 130 2.36 -0.81 24.18
N GLY A 131 1.13 -0.40 24.53
CA GLY A 131 0.80 1.00 24.73
C GLY A 131 1.63 1.69 25.79
N ALA A 132 1.93 0.98 26.90
CA ALA A 132 2.81 1.51 27.94
C ALA A 132 4.27 1.63 27.48
N VAL A 133 4.77 0.64 26.72
CA VAL A 133 6.12 0.66 26.13
C VAL A 133 6.27 1.83 25.16
N VAL A 134 5.34 1.97 24.20
CA VAL A 134 5.35 3.06 23.21
C VAL A 134 5.30 4.44 23.91
N LYS A 135 4.44 4.58 24.91
CA LYS A 135 4.37 5.82 25.71
C LYS A 135 5.70 6.15 26.36
N ARG A 136 6.38 5.16 26.90
CA ARG A 136 7.70 5.32 27.54
C ARG A 136 8.74 5.73 26.48
N CYS A 137 8.78 5.05 25.34
CA CYS A 137 9.68 5.38 24.25
C CYS A 137 9.50 6.81 23.76
N LEU A 138 8.24 7.27 23.60
CA LEU A 138 7.92 8.65 23.20
C LEU A 138 8.40 9.67 24.25
N GLN A 139 8.30 9.36 25.55
CA GLN A 139 8.80 10.23 26.63
C GLN A 139 10.32 10.34 26.64
N ASP A 140 11.00 9.22 26.38
CA ASP A 140 12.47 9.14 26.39
C ASP A 140 13.10 9.54 25.04
N GLY A 141 12.30 9.74 23.99
CA GLY A 141 12.79 10.10 22.64
C GLY A 141 13.56 8.97 21.95
N VAL A 142 13.20 7.71 22.23
CA VAL A 142 13.83 6.50 21.67
C VAL A 142 12.82 5.63 20.93
N LEU A 143 13.28 4.75 20.06
CA LEU A 143 12.44 3.78 19.35
C LEU A 143 12.40 2.42 20.09
N LEU A 144 11.49 1.54 19.67
CA LEU A 144 11.32 0.22 20.27
C LEU A 144 12.62 -0.61 20.23
N LEU A 145 13.36 -0.54 19.13
CA LEU A 145 14.62 -1.29 18.96
C LEU A 145 15.80 -0.70 19.74
N ASP A 146 15.67 0.51 20.28
CA ASP A 146 16.70 1.14 21.10
C ASP A 146 16.64 0.68 22.57
N LEU A 147 15.52 0.04 22.97
CA LEU A 147 15.37 -0.47 24.33
C LEU A 147 16.26 -1.70 24.55
N SER A 148 16.95 -1.75 25.68
CA SER A 148 17.70 -2.94 26.09
C SER A 148 16.75 -4.08 26.48
N LEU A 149 17.24 -5.32 26.43
CA LEU A 149 16.46 -6.48 26.88
C LEU A 149 16.01 -6.35 28.36
N GLU A 150 16.82 -5.74 29.21
CA GLU A 150 16.47 -5.49 30.62
C GLU A 150 15.29 -4.51 30.72
N GLN A 151 15.27 -3.46 29.88
CA GLN A 151 14.14 -2.54 29.79
C GLN A 151 12.88 -3.25 29.32
N TRP A 152 12.96 -4.08 28.28
CA TRP A 152 11.85 -4.91 27.83
C TRP A 152 11.34 -5.84 28.93
N LYS A 153 12.23 -6.55 29.63
CA LYS A 153 11.87 -7.44 30.74
C LYS A 153 11.25 -6.70 31.93
N SER A 154 11.54 -5.42 32.12
CA SER A 154 10.89 -4.61 33.15
C SER A 154 9.39 -4.38 32.87
N PHE A 155 8.95 -4.41 31.62
CA PHE A 155 7.53 -4.35 31.26
C PHE A 155 6.85 -5.72 31.40
N HIS A 156 7.50 -6.79 30.91
CA HIS A 156 6.98 -8.15 31.05
C HIS A 156 8.11 -9.18 30.94
N PRO A 157 8.16 -10.21 31.85
CA PRO A 157 9.26 -11.18 31.89
C PRO A 157 9.33 -12.10 30.66
N VAL A 158 8.28 -12.17 29.86
CA VAL A 158 8.21 -13.03 28.65
C VAL A 158 9.07 -12.53 27.48
N PHE A 159 9.52 -11.29 27.54
CA PHE A 159 10.40 -10.76 26.49
C PHE A 159 11.79 -11.41 26.56
N GLU A 160 12.24 -11.95 25.44
CA GLU A 160 13.55 -12.57 25.27
C GLU A 160 14.34 -11.92 24.14
N ALA A 161 15.61 -12.31 23.97
CA ALA A 161 16.51 -11.68 23.00
C ALA A 161 16.05 -11.82 21.53
N ASP A 162 15.26 -12.83 21.21
CA ASP A 162 14.68 -13.05 19.89
C ASP A 162 13.65 -12.00 19.48
N LEU A 163 13.16 -11.17 20.43
CA LEU A 163 12.31 -10.01 20.14
C LEU A 163 12.97 -9.06 19.13
N PHE A 164 14.26 -8.79 19.26
CA PHE A 164 14.97 -7.88 18.37
C PHE A 164 14.99 -8.37 16.92
N GLU A 165 15.14 -9.67 16.72
CA GLU A 165 15.02 -10.28 15.40
C GLU A 165 13.57 -10.20 14.88
N ALA A 166 12.59 -10.53 15.72
CA ALA A 166 11.18 -10.49 15.36
C ALA A 166 10.71 -9.10 14.94
N LEU A 167 11.27 -8.04 15.53
CA LEU A 167 10.94 -6.65 15.23
C LEU A 167 11.76 -6.05 14.07
N ALA A 168 12.74 -6.77 13.53
CA ALA A 168 13.49 -6.30 12.38
C ALA A 168 12.53 -6.15 11.16
N PRO A 169 12.58 -5.03 10.40
CA PRO A 169 11.60 -4.74 9.34
C PRO A 169 11.39 -5.88 8.34
N ARG A 170 12.47 -6.57 7.95
CA ARG A 170 12.38 -7.72 7.04
C ARG A 170 11.64 -8.92 7.66
N GLN A 171 11.84 -9.17 8.95
CA GLN A 171 11.14 -10.27 9.65
C GLN A 171 9.66 -9.95 9.87
N VAL A 172 9.35 -8.70 10.21
CA VAL A 172 7.97 -8.20 10.29
C VAL A 172 7.23 -8.45 8.97
N VAL A 173 7.84 -8.11 7.84
CA VAL A 173 7.24 -8.38 6.51
C VAL A 173 7.17 -9.89 6.24
N ALA A 174 8.22 -10.65 6.52
CA ALA A 174 8.26 -12.10 6.30
C ALA A 174 7.17 -12.86 7.08
N ALA A 175 6.78 -12.34 8.25
CA ALA A 175 5.73 -12.91 9.10
C ALA A 175 4.30 -12.75 8.51
N ARG A 176 4.08 -11.96 7.47
CA ARG A 176 2.77 -11.74 6.83
C ARG A 176 2.41 -12.88 5.86
N VAL A 177 2.18 -14.08 6.41
CA VAL A 177 2.02 -15.33 5.65
C VAL A 177 0.58 -15.70 5.31
N SER A 178 -0.43 -14.90 5.68
CA SER A 178 -1.82 -15.10 5.26
C SER A 178 -1.94 -15.04 3.73
N GLU A 179 -2.95 -15.68 3.16
CA GLU A 179 -3.22 -15.59 1.71
C GLU A 179 -3.44 -14.14 1.30
N GLY A 180 -2.72 -13.68 0.26
CA GLY A 180 -2.72 -12.29 -0.18
C GLY A 180 -1.88 -11.34 0.70
N GLY A 181 -1.20 -11.85 1.71
CA GLY A 181 -0.28 -11.09 2.56
C GLY A 181 0.98 -10.63 1.82
N THR A 182 1.69 -9.68 2.43
CA THR A 182 2.91 -9.05 1.86
C THR A 182 4.20 -9.80 2.17
N GLY A 183 4.14 -10.93 2.88
CA GLY A 183 5.31 -11.78 3.15
C GLY A 183 5.97 -12.26 1.85
N PHE A 184 7.29 -12.32 1.81
CA PHE A 184 8.06 -12.61 0.59
C PHE A 184 7.58 -13.87 -0.13
N VAL A 185 7.30 -14.95 0.61
CA VAL A 185 6.77 -16.21 0.04
C VAL A 185 5.42 -15.98 -0.66
N ARG A 186 4.53 -15.17 -0.07
CA ARG A 186 3.21 -14.87 -0.65
C ARG A 186 3.30 -14.01 -1.90
N VAL A 187 4.23 -13.06 -1.90
CA VAL A 187 4.50 -12.24 -3.09
C VAL A 187 5.04 -13.11 -4.23
N GLU A 188 6.00 -14.00 -3.95
CA GLU A 188 6.54 -14.95 -4.96
C GLU A 188 5.46 -15.89 -5.52
N GLU A 189 4.56 -16.40 -4.67
CA GLU A 189 3.42 -17.21 -5.12
C GLU A 189 2.51 -16.42 -6.07
N GLN A 190 2.23 -15.15 -5.76
CA GLN A 190 1.42 -14.30 -6.63
C GLN A 190 2.13 -13.98 -7.95
N LEU A 191 3.43 -13.72 -7.95
CA LEU A 191 4.21 -13.51 -9.16
C LEU A 191 4.15 -14.73 -10.08
N LYS A 192 4.44 -15.93 -9.56
CA LYS A 192 4.34 -17.19 -10.32
C LYS A 192 2.93 -17.43 -10.88
N ARG A 193 1.90 -17.11 -10.10
CA ARG A 193 0.50 -17.22 -10.55
C ARG A 193 0.21 -16.30 -11.74
N TRP A 194 0.70 -15.06 -11.71
CA TRP A 194 0.50 -14.11 -12.79
C TRP A 194 1.34 -14.46 -14.03
N GLU A 195 2.59 -14.84 -13.86
CA GLU A 195 3.44 -15.34 -14.96
C GLU A 195 2.75 -16.49 -15.70
N SER A 196 2.21 -17.48 -14.97
CA SER A 196 1.48 -18.60 -15.58
C SER A 196 0.16 -18.20 -16.28
N ARG A 197 -0.43 -17.06 -15.93
CA ARG A 197 -1.67 -16.57 -16.58
C ARG A 197 -1.40 -15.73 -17.81
N LEU A 198 -0.23 -15.12 -17.89
CA LEU A 198 0.17 -14.21 -18.97
C LEU A 198 1.00 -14.94 -20.06
N ALA A 199 1.52 -16.14 -19.75
CA ALA A 199 2.17 -17.03 -20.72
C ALA A 199 1.15 -17.77 -21.58
#